data_7ffefe2b3725a20ba05ca2fb24eda16d
#
_entry.id   7ffefe2b3725a20ba05ca2fb24eda16d
#
_cell.length_a   1.000
_cell.length_b   1.000
_cell.length_c   1.000
_cell.angle_alpha   90.00
_cell.angle_beta   90.00
_cell.angle_gamma   90.00
#
_symmetry.space_group_name_H-M   'P 1'
#
loop_
_entity.id
_entity.type
_entity.pdbx_description
1 polymer ?
#
loop_
_entity_poly.entity_id
_entity_poly.type
_entity_poly.pdbx_seq_one_letter_code
_entity_poly.pdbx_strand_id
1 'polypeptide(L)'
;MENVLEPKEAFNLFRVPSKLENIVTALMVSIISNDKKRMNEAIESAEFFALELTANELELAKSYVVKILNHIRKINGLSPMRGTENA
;
A
#
# COMPACT_ATOMS: atom_id res chain seq x y z
N MET A 1 13.20 -3.20 18.86
CA MET A 1 11.82 -3.54 18.45
C MET A 1 11.47 -2.75 17.19
N GLU A 2 10.96 -3.43 16.21
CA GLU A 2 10.60 -2.78 14.95
C GLU A 2 9.23 -2.12 15.05
N ASN A 3 9.13 -0.90 14.52
CA ASN A 3 7.88 -0.19 14.43
C ASN A 3 7.20 -0.60 13.10
N VAL A 4 6.55 -1.73 13.15
CA VAL A 4 5.88 -2.30 11.98
C VAL A 4 4.37 -2.32 12.21
N LEU A 5 3.65 -1.81 11.24
CA LEU A 5 2.19 -1.85 11.27
C LEU A 5 1.73 -3.10 10.53
N GLU A 6 0.99 -3.96 11.24
CA GLU A 6 0.44 -5.16 10.61
C GLU A 6 -0.59 -4.77 9.54
N PRO A 7 -0.71 -5.54 8.44
CA PRO A 7 -1.66 -5.21 7.38
C PRO A 7 -3.10 -5.02 7.88
N LYS A 8 -3.56 -5.90 8.76
CA LYS A 8 -4.91 -5.78 9.30
C LYS A 8 -5.08 -4.50 10.12
N GLU A 9 -4.07 -4.12 10.89
CA GLU A 9 -4.10 -2.89 11.67
C GLU A 9 -4.18 -1.68 10.76
N ALA A 10 -3.39 -1.68 9.68
CA ALA A 10 -3.41 -0.60 8.70
C ALA A 10 -4.77 -0.48 8.02
N PHE A 11 -5.35 -1.60 7.62
CA PHE A 11 -6.65 -1.61 6.95
C PHE A 11 -7.75 -1.09 7.89
N ASN A 12 -7.70 -1.45 9.16
CA ASN A 12 -8.65 -0.97 10.15
C ASN A 12 -8.46 0.52 10.44
N LEU A 13 -7.21 0.94 10.60
CA LEU A 13 -6.89 2.34 10.92
C LEU A 13 -7.37 3.29 9.82
N PHE A 14 -7.14 2.94 8.57
CA PHE A 14 -7.51 3.77 7.42
C PHE A 14 -8.85 3.37 6.79
N ARG A 15 -9.54 2.39 7.38
CA ARG A 15 -10.86 1.91 6.92
C ARG A 15 -10.84 1.51 5.45
N VAL A 16 -9.83 0.73 5.07
CA VAL A 16 -9.70 0.24 3.71
C VAL A 16 -10.84 -0.74 3.40
N PRO A 17 -11.63 -0.51 2.35
CA PRO A 17 -12.68 -1.46 1.97
C PRO A 17 -12.11 -2.84 1.66
N SER A 18 -12.84 -3.89 2.04
CA SER A 18 -12.39 -5.28 1.82
C SER A 18 -12.05 -5.54 0.36
N LYS A 19 -12.79 -4.97 -0.56
CA LYS A 19 -12.57 -5.11 -2.00
C LYS A 19 -11.18 -4.64 -2.42
N LEU A 20 -10.61 -3.65 -1.71
CA LEU A 20 -9.34 -3.05 -2.06
C LEU A 20 -8.15 -3.62 -1.29
N GLU A 21 -8.39 -4.49 -0.29
CA GLU A 21 -7.31 -5.00 0.55
C GLU A 21 -6.23 -5.75 -0.25
N ASN A 22 -6.64 -6.58 -1.20
CA ASN A 22 -5.69 -7.36 -1.98
C ASN A 22 -4.80 -6.48 -2.86
N ILE A 23 -5.40 -5.51 -3.57
CA ILE A 23 -4.62 -4.61 -4.43
C ILE A 23 -3.72 -3.69 -3.59
N VAL A 24 -4.19 -3.21 -2.45
CA VAL A 24 -3.38 -2.39 -1.56
C VAL A 24 -2.19 -3.20 -1.05
N THR A 25 -2.41 -4.44 -0.63
CA THR A 25 -1.32 -5.31 -0.17
C THR A 25 -0.29 -5.54 -1.27
N ALA A 26 -0.75 -5.88 -2.48
CA ALA A 26 0.15 -6.13 -3.61
C ALA A 26 0.99 -4.91 -3.95
N LEU A 27 0.38 -3.73 -3.98
CA LEU A 27 1.08 -2.49 -4.27
C LEU A 27 2.11 -2.16 -3.19
N MET A 28 1.76 -2.36 -1.92
CA MET A 28 2.68 -2.11 -0.82
C MET A 28 3.89 -3.04 -0.91
N VAL A 29 3.68 -4.32 -1.15
CA VAL A 29 4.77 -5.28 -1.26
C VAL A 29 5.69 -4.91 -2.43
N SER A 30 5.13 -4.47 -3.55
CA SER A 30 5.93 -4.09 -4.72
C SER A 30 6.84 -2.88 -4.43
N ILE A 31 6.39 -1.99 -3.54
CA ILE A 31 7.15 -0.78 -3.22
C ILE A 31 8.22 -1.05 -2.17
N ILE A 32 7.92 -1.85 -1.15
CA ILE A 32 8.82 -2.03 -0.01
C ILE A 32 9.70 -3.26 -0.13
N SER A 33 9.47 -4.13 -1.10
CA SER A 33 10.28 -5.35 -1.25
C SER A 33 11.66 -5.05 -1.78
N ASN A 34 12.68 -5.65 -1.15
CA ASN A 34 14.06 -5.57 -1.62
C ASN A 34 14.43 -6.76 -2.51
N ASP A 35 13.54 -7.74 -2.62
CA ASP A 35 13.72 -8.93 -3.43
C ASP A 35 13.05 -8.71 -4.78
N LYS A 36 13.83 -8.68 -5.85
CA LYS A 36 13.33 -8.43 -7.20
C LYS A 36 12.26 -9.44 -7.63
N LYS A 37 12.45 -10.70 -7.27
CA LYS A 37 11.47 -11.75 -7.59
C LYS A 37 10.13 -11.47 -6.89
N ARG A 38 10.18 -11.14 -5.61
CA ARG A 38 9.00 -10.84 -4.82
C ARG A 38 8.30 -9.60 -5.33
N MET A 39 9.07 -8.58 -5.71
CA MET A 39 8.52 -7.37 -6.29
C MET A 39 7.79 -7.67 -7.60
N ASN A 40 8.37 -8.48 -8.47
CA ASN A 40 7.75 -8.86 -9.73
C ASN A 40 6.45 -9.65 -9.50
N GLU A 41 6.45 -10.58 -8.56
CA GLU A 41 5.24 -11.33 -8.20
C GLU A 41 4.15 -10.39 -7.68
N ALA A 42 4.53 -9.41 -6.87
CA ALA A 42 3.58 -8.43 -6.33
C ALA A 42 3.00 -7.55 -7.44
N ILE A 43 3.82 -7.14 -8.40
CA ILE A 43 3.36 -6.34 -9.54
C ILE A 43 2.36 -7.14 -10.37
N GLU A 44 2.65 -8.39 -10.66
CA GLU A 44 1.74 -9.27 -11.40
C GLU A 44 0.42 -9.44 -10.66
N SER A 45 0.48 -9.62 -9.33
CA SER A 45 -0.72 -9.71 -8.50
C SER A 45 -1.51 -8.41 -8.52
N ALA A 46 -0.83 -7.28 -8.46
CA ALA A 46 -1.49 -5.98 -8.51
C ALA A 46 -2.23 -5.79 -9.85
N GLU A 47 -1.60 -6.17 -10.95
CA GLU A 47 -2.23 -6.09 -12.27
C GLU A 47 -3.46 -6.98 -12.33
N PHE A 48 -3.36 -8.20 -11.80
CA PHE A 48 -4.48 -9.13 -11.76
C PHE A 48 -5.67 -8.56 -10.99
N PHE A 49 -5.42 -8.05 -9.78
CA PHE A 49 -6.49 -7.47 -8.97
C PHE A 49 -7.05 -6.19 -9.58
N ALA A 50 -6.23 -5.43 -10.29
CA ALA A 50 -6.67 -4.19 -10.92
C ALA A 50 -7.70 -4.41 -12.03
N LEU A 51 -7.69 -5.59 -12.65
CA LEU A 51 -8.65 -5.91 -13.70
C LEU A 51 -10.11 -5.92 -13.22
N GLU A 52 -10.32 -6.13 -11.94
CA GLU A 52 -11.66 -6.17 -11.35
C GLU A 52 -12.10 -4.83 -10.76
N LEU A 53 -11.27 -3.81 -10.89
CA LEU A 53 -11.54 -2.51 -10.29
C LEU A 53 -11.88 -1.46 -11.35
N THR A 54 -12.74 -0.53 -10.98
CA THR A 54 -12.95 0.66 -11.81
C THR A 54 -11.72 1.58 -11.66
N ALA A 55 -11.59 2.57 -12.56
CA ALA A 55 -10.52 3.54 -12.49
C ALA A 55 -10.54 4.30 -11.15
N ASN A 56 -11.73 4.66 -10.67
CA ASN A 56 -11.88 5.36 -9.39
C ASN A 56 -11.45 4.48 -8.21
N GLU A 57 -11.79 3.20 -8.25
CA GLU A 57 -11.40 2.26 -7.20
C GLU A 57 -9.89 2.06 -7.19
N LEU A 58 -9.26 1.99 -8.36
CA LEU A 58 -7.81 1.85 -8.44
C LEU A 58 -7.11 3.09 -7.88
N GLU A 59 -7.59 4.28 -8.21
CA GLU A 59 -7.03 5.52 -7.65
C GLU A 59 -7.20 5.58 -6.14
N LEU A 60 -8.36 5.11 -5.64
CA LEU A 60 -8.60 5.04 -4.20
C LEU A 60 -7.62 4.07 -3.52
N ALA A 61 -7.37 2.92 -4.15
CA ALA A 61 -6.41 1.95 -3.62
C ALA A 61 -5.01 2.56 -3.53
N LYS A 62 -4.57 3.26 -4.56
CA LYS A 62 -3.27 3.96 -4.55
C LYS A 62 -3.20 4.99 -3.43
N SER A 63 -4.29 5.72 -3.20
CA SER A 63 -4.37 6.68 -2.11
C SER A 63 -4.16 6.02 -0.75
N TYR A 64 -4.79 4.86 -0.52
CA TYR A 64 -4.58 4.12 0.72
C TYR A 64 -3.13 3.66 0.87
N VAL A 65 -2.51 3.19 -0.22
CA VAL A 65 -1.10 2.77 -0.19
C VAL A 65 -0.22 3.93 0.29
N VAL A 66 -0.41 5.13 -0.28
CA VAL A 66 0.36 6.32 0.11
C VAL A 66 0.14 6.64 1.58
N LYS A 67 -1.09 6.63 2.04
CA LYS A 67 -1.42 6.94 3.44
C LYS A 67 -0.77 5.96 4.40
N ILE A 68 -0.86 4.67 4.10
CA ILE A 68 -0.30 3.62 4.96
C ILE A 68 1.23 3.71 5.00
N LEU A 69 1.87 3.86 3.84
CA LEU A 69 3.32 3.94 3.78
C LEU A 69 3.84 5.19 4.50
N ASN A 70 3.17 6.33 4.34
CA ASN A 70 3.58 7.54 5.04
C ASN A 70 3.37 7.41 6.55
N HIS A 71 2.34 6.70 6.97
CA HIS A 71 2.12 6.44 8.38
C HIS A 71 3.25 5.58 8.96
N ILE A 72 3.64 4.52 8.25
CA ILE A 72 4.76 3.68 8.68
C ILE A 72 6.05 4.49 8.76
N ARG A 73 6.31 5.35 7.78
CA ARG A 73 7.47 6.22 7.80
C ARG A 73 7.45 7.15 9.00
N LYS A 74 6.29 7.72 9.30
CA LYS A 74 6.13 8.63 10.43
C LYS A 74 6.44 7.95 11.76
N ILE A 75 5.94 6.74 11.99
CA ILE A 75 6.20 6.04 13.25
C ILE A 75 7.65 5.58 13.37
N ASN A 76 8.40 5.56 12.26
CA ASN A 76 9.82 5.27 12.25
C ASN A 76 10.69 6.54 12.20
N GLY A 77 10.09 7.69 12.39
CA GLY A 77 10.81 8.95 12.41
C GLY A 77 11.25 9.46 11.05
N LEU A 78 10.67 8.94 9.97
CA LEU A 78 11.02 9.34 8.61
C LEU A 78 10.02 10.34 8.05
N SER A 79 10.48 11.15 7.10
CA SER A 79 9.62 12.09 6.40
C SER A 79 8.67 11.36 5.44
N PRO A 80 7.52 11.95 5.09
CA PRO A 80 6.65 11.38 4.07
C PRO A 80 7.37 11.15 2.76
N MET A 81 6.85 10.24 1.94
CA MET A 81 7.41 10.02 0.61
C MET A 81 7.36 11.30 -0.20
N ARG A 82 8.42 11.51 -0.99
CA ARG A 82 8.55 12.72 -1.80
C ARG A 82 7.37 12.85 -2.77
N GLY A 83 6.77 14.06 -2.78
CA GLY A 83 5.64 14.33 -3.66
C GLY A 83 4.29 13.94 -3.08
N THR A 84 4.25 13.43 -1.82
CA THR A 84 3.01 12.99 -1.19
C THR A 84 2.65 13.77 0.06
N GLU A 85 3.41 14.81 0.38
CA GLU A 85 3.24 15.56 1.63
C GLU A 85 1.86 16.21 1.75
N ASN A 86 1.23 16.49 0.63
CA ASN A 86 -0.09 17.13 0.57
C ASN A 86 -1.21 16.15 0.21
N ALA A 87 -0.91 14.88 0.17
CA ALA A 87 -1.87 13.86 -0.21
C ALA A 87 -2.84 13.52 0.93
#